data_067b84875cdf675611507e329f1e9dda
#
_entry.id   067b84875cdf675611507e329f1e9dda
#
_cell.length_a   1.000
_cell.length_b   1.000
_cell.length_c   1.000
_cell.angle_alpha   90.00
_cell.angle_beta   90.00
_cell.angle_gamma   90.00
#
_symmetry.space_group_name_H-M   'P 1'
#
loop_
_entity.id
_entity.type
_entity.pdbx_description
1 polymer ?
#
loop_
_entity_poly.entity_id
_entity_poly.type
_entity_poly.pdbx_seq_one_letter_code
_entity_poly.pdbx_strand_id
1 'polypeptide(L)'
;MATKKRTHHPGRTLVIFLVIIIVMYVLMGVMRTWSPKLGLDLRGGTSVTLTAKTEDGKAPSATSLEQARLIIGQRVNALGVGESSVKTMGDRNIVVSAPNVESSKLVEMVGQTAQLGFRMVYAEEPVSQKSPTPGKAKPSAPSALPTVEPSASASAAPDASASSKGGTTSSASQYNEKDPQSAAKMVKAAEEWKPTPEDQKAFEDYKCAKSVDSPDDKSLVTCDREHTMKYLLSPVAITGTQVVSADSGIPQGQLSYVVNLKFNSIGTTSFSDATTYLCSKMSPQNQFAVVLDGKVISSPQLNGNTGTSCPINGGEAQISGHFTQNSAADLANVLKYGALPLSFDISSVDNISPTLGGEQLRAGIIAGIIGLILVGGYCLLYYRGLGLVTLGSLVIAGITTYAAMVLLGEAVGFTLSLAGIAGAIVAIGVTTDSFIVYFERIRDEIREGRTLRTALQTGWAKARGTILMADGVSLLSAIVLFVLSVDQVKGFAFTLGLTTVIDLIICFFFTHPIVTVLGRTRFWGQGRRGSGLEAEHMGVTESQLLGRRSRRSASRAKRTIESEEA
;
A
#
# COMPACT_ATOMS: atom_id res chain seq x y z
N MET A 1 47.81 19.50 26.23
CA MET A 1 47.64 18.16 25.61
C MET A 1 47.52 18.31 24.12
N ALA A 2 48.55 17.90 23.35
CA ALA A 2 48.56 18.01 21.89
C ALA A 2 47.67 16.90 21.33
N THR A 3 46.50 17.24 20.81
CA THR A 3 45.60 16.33 20.11
C THR A 3 46.30 15.83 18.84
N LYS A 4 46.63 14.56 18.81
CA LYS A 4 47.21 13.81 17.69
C LYS A 4 46.29 14.01 16.45
N LYS A 5 46.69 14.86 15.51
CA LYS A 5 46.00 15.12 14.24
C LYS A 5 45.89 13.77 13.48
N ARG A 6 44.70 13.14 13.52
CA ARG A 6 44.42 11.96 12.69
C ARG A 6 44.59 12.36 11.23
N THR A 7 45.61 11.79 10.58
CA THR A 7 45.81 11.96 9.13
C THR A 7 44.68 11.26 8.39
N HIS A 8 43.64 11.98 8.03
CA HIS A 8 42.60 11.49 7.12
C HIS A 8 43.23 11.27 5.74
N HIS A 9 43.21 10.05 5.25
CA HIS A 9 43.61 9.70 3.89
C HIS A 9 42.35 9.78 2.98
N PRO A 10 42.13 10.88 2.23
CA PRO A 10 40.90 11.10 1.45
C PRO A 10 40.68 10.01 0.39
N GLY A 11 41.77 9.46 -0.19
CA GLY A 11 41.64 8.36 -1.15
C GLY A 11 41.06 7.08 -0.53
N ARG A 12 41.43 6.77 0.74
CA ARG A 12 40.91 5.58 1.44
C ARG A 12 39.40 5.71 1.72
N THR A 13 38.95 6.90 2.10
CA THR A 13 37.52 7.18 2.33
C THR A 13 36.71 7.00 1.05
N LEU A 14 37.21 7.52 -0.06
CA LEU A 14 36.56 7.39 -1.38
C LEU A 14 36.48 5.91 -1.83
N VAL A 15 37.56 5.13 -1.66
CA VAL A 15 37.57 3.71 -2.00
C VAL A 15 36.54 2.95 -1.16
N ILE A 16 36.48 3.18 0.16
CA ILE A 16 35.50 2.52 1.04
C ILE A 16 34.09 2.84 0.58
N PHE A 17 33.79 4.10 0.24
CA PHE A 17 32.49 4.51 -0.23
C PHE A 17 32.09 3.84 -1.56
N LEU A 18 33.02 3.78 -2.53
CA LEU A 18 32.77 3.07 -3.79
C LEU A 18 32.54 1.57 -3.58
N VAL A 19 33.28 0.95 -2.65
CA VAL A 19 33.05 -0.46 -2.27
C VAL A 19 31.64 -0.67 -1.71
N ILE A 20 31.15 0.25 -0.88
CA ILE A 20 29.76 0.16 -0.36
C ILE A 20 28.76 0.19 -1.50
N ILE A 21 28.92 1.08 -2.49
CA ILE A 21 28.03 1.12 -3.66
C ILE A 21 28.10 -0.21 -4.43
N ILE A 22 29.29 -0.74 -4.67
CA ILE A 22 29.46 -2.05 -5.34
C ILE A 22 28.75 -3.15 -4.55
N VAL A 23 28.88 -3.19 -3.23
CA VAL A 23 28.19 -4.16 -2.37
C VAL A 23 26.67 -4.04 -2.49
N MET A 24 26.11 -2.83 -2.56
CA MET A 24 24.68 -2.63 -2.78
C MET A 24 24.23 -3.26 -4.12
N TYR A 25 24.96 -3.05 -5.20
CA TYR A 25 24.65 -3.64 -6.51
C TYR A 25 24.85 -5.15 -6.56
N VAL A 26 25.89 -5.68 -5.88
CA VAL A 26 26.08 -7.13 -5.73
C VAL A 26 24.90 -7.73 -4.97
N LEU A 27 24.44 -7.09 -3.90
CA LEU A 27 23.26 -7.54 -3.14
C LEU A 27 22.01 -7.57 -4.01
N MET A 28 21.76 -6.52 -4.82
CA MET A 28 20.68 -6.51 -5.81
C MET A 28 20.79 -7.69 -6.80
N GLY A 29 22.01 -8.00 -7.26
CA GLY A 29 22.29 -9.14 -8.14
C GLY A 29 22.01 -10.49 -7.49
N VAL A 30 22.39 -10.66 -6.21
CA VAL A 30 22.12 -11.87 -5.43
C VAL A 30 20.61 -12.05 -5.21
N MET A 31 19.89 -10.97 -4.90
CA MET A 31 18.44 -10.97 -4.73
C MET A 31 17.69 -11.03 -6.06
N ARG A 32 18.38 -10.91 -7.19
CA ARG A 32 17.81 -10.86 -8.56
C ARG A 32 16.79 -9.75 -8.77
N THR A 33 16.87 -8.68 -8.01
CA THR A 33 15.96 -7.54 -8.06
C THR A 33 16.69 -6.32 -8.63
N TRP A 34 16.35 -5.98 -9.88
CA TRP A 34 17.01 -4.88 -10.60
C TRP A 34 16.13 -3.64 -10.75
N SER A 35 14.84 -3.75 -10.54
CA SER A 35 13.88 -2.64 -10.66
C SER A 35 13.23 -2.31 -9.32
N PRO A 36 13.01 -1.02 -9.00
CA PRO A 36 12.25 -0.64 -7.82
C PRO A 36 10.80 -1.08 -7.97
N LYS A 37 10.15 -1.46 -6.88
CA LYS A 37 8.71 -1.72 -6.85
C LYS A 37 7.96 -0.43 -7.14
N LEU A 38 7.08 -0.45 -8.13
CA LEU A 38 6.31 0.72 -8.52
C LEU A 38 4.98 0.76 -7.76
N GLY A 39 4.54 1.95 -7.37
CA GLY A 39 3.23 2.18 -6.78
C GLY A 39 2.08 1.97 -7.77
N LEU A 40 0.87 1.93 -7.25
CA LEU A 40 -0.35 1.74 -8.05
C LEU A 40 -0.54 2.86 -9.08
N ASP A 41 -0.17 4.09 -8.73
CA ASP A 41 -0.20 5.27 -9.59
C ASP A 41 0.68 5.17 -10.84
N LEU A 42 1.72 4.33 -10.81
CA LEU A 42 2.63 4.09 -11.93
C LEU A 42 2.37 2.77 -12.67
N ARG A 43 1.81 1.76 -12.01
CA ARG A 43 1.48 0.45 -12.62
C ARG A 43 0.06 0.38 -13.13
N GLY A 44 -0.82 1.20 -12.57
CA GLY A 44 -2.26 1.06 -12.73
C GLY A 44 -2.84 -0.06 -11.87
N GLY A 45 -4.15 -0.05 -11.71
CA GLY A 45 -4.90 -1.01 -10.91
C GLY A 45 -6.00 -0.34 -10.10
N THR A 46 -6.54 -1.07 -9.14
CA THR A 46 -7.65 -0.59 -8.30
C THR A 46 -7.21 -0.39 -6.86
N SER A 47 -7.61 0.71 -6.28
CA SER A 47 -7.52 0.98 -4.84
C SER A 47 -8.93 1.11 -4.26
N VAL A 48 -9.22 0.38 -3.19
CA VAL A 48 -10.50 0.41 -2.48
C VAL A 48 -10.24 0.84 -1.05
N THR A 49 -10.93 1.89 -0.61
CA THR A 49 -10.92 2.33 0.78
C THR A 49 -12.16 1.81 1.48
N LEU A 50 -11.94 1.06 2.54
CA LEU A 50 -12.97 0.46 3.38
C LEU A 50 -13.02 1.22 4.71
N THR A 51 -14.20 1.62 5.13
CA THR A 51 -14.43 2.22 6.46
C THR A 51 -15.18 1.24 7.35
N ALA A 52 -14.60 0.91 8.49
CA ALA A 52 -15.22 0.00 9.45
C ALA A 52 -16.51 0.60 10.03
N LYS A 53 -17.57 -0.20 9.98
CA LYS A 53 -18.85 0.05 10.65
C LYS A 53 -18.79 -0.53 12.06
N THR A 54 -19.12 0.30 13.04
CA THR A 54 -19.38 -0.10 14.41
C THR A 54 -20.76 0.35 14.81
N GLU A 55 -21.51 -0.47 15.52
CA GLU A 55 -22.88 -0.16 15.94
C GLU A 55 -22.96 1.13 16.77
N ASP A 56 -21.91 1.39 17.55
CA ASP A 56 -21.80 2.58 18.40
C ASP A 56 -21.24 3.81 17.68
N GLY A 57 -20.90 3.75 16.40
CA GLY A 57 -20.24 4.82 15.64
C GLY A 57 -18.85 5.19 16.14
N LYS A 58 -18.29 4.46 17.12
CA LYS A 58 -16.93 4.64 17.64
C LYS A 58 -15.90 3.95 16.75
N ALA A 59 -14.62 4.31 16.88
CA ALA A 59 -13.55 3.59 16.21
C ALA A 59 -13.45 2.14 16.73
N PRO A 60 -13.25 1.14 15.85
CA PRO A 60 -13.05 -0.23 16.27
C PRO A 60 -11.74 -0.38 17.07
N SER A 61 -11.58 -1.52 17.75
CA SER A 61 -10.31 -1.80 18.43
C SER A 61 -9.18 -1.95 17.41
N ALA A 62 -7.98 -1.46 17.75
CA ALA A 62 -6.82 -1.59 16.87
C ALA A 62 -6.50 -3.06 16.54
N THR A 63 -6.79 -3.98 17.45
CA THR A 63 -6.61 -5.42 17.26
C THR A 63 -7.60 -5.98 16.23
N SER A 64 -8.88 -5.59 16.29
CA SER A 64 -9.89 -6.03 15.33
C SER A 64 -9.62 -5.47 13.93
N LEU A 65 -9.18 -4.20 13.83
CA LEU A 65 -8.81 -3.59 12.56
C LEU A 65 -7.59 -4.27 11.93
N GLU A 66 -6.60 -4.63 12.75
CA GLU A 66 -5.41 -5.34 12.28
C GLU A 66 -5.73 -6.78 11.85
N GLN A 67 -6.60 -7.49 12.56
CA GLN A 67 -7.08 -8.81 12.14
C GLN A 67 -7.85 -8.73 10.81
N ALA A 68 -8.73 -7.74 10.65
CA ALA A 68 -9.42 -7.51 9.40
C ALA A 68 -8.42 -7.23 8.26
N ARG A 69 -7.40 -6.41 8.48
CA ARG A 69 -6.34 -6.13 7.51
C ARG A 69 -5.63 -7.40 7.07
N LEU A 70 -5.30 -8.29 8.01
CA LEU A 70 -4.63 -9.57 7.72
C LEU A 70 -5.51 -10.48 6.86
N ILE A 71 -6.78 -10.63 7.22
CA ILE A 71 -7.75 -11.46 6.48
C ILE A 71 -7.95 -10.92 5.07
N ILE A 72 -8.17 -9.60 4.93
CA ILE A 72 -8.32 -8.94 3.62
C ILE A 72 -7.05 -9.14 2.79
N GLY A 73 -5.86 -8.99 3.40
CA GLY A 73 -4.59 -9.24 2.73
C GLY A 73 -4.46 -10.66 2.20
N GLN A 74 -4.87 -11.66 2.98
CA GLN A 74 -4.86 -13.06 2.55
C GLN A 74 -5.84 -13.31 1.40
N ARG A 75 -7.05 -12.74 1.45
CA ARG A 75 -8.05 -12.86 0.37
C ARG A 75 -7.55 -12.24 -0.94
N VAL A 76 -6.97 -11.05 -0.88
CA VAL A 76 -6.45 -10.35 -2.07
C VAL A 76 -5.23 -11.06 -2.65
N ASN A 77 -4.33 -11.58 -1.81
CA ASN A 77 -3.19 -12.37 -2.26
C ASN A 77 -3.61 -13.69 -2.92
N ALA A 78 -4.72 -14.29 -2.48
CA ALA A 78 -5.28 -15.51 -3.09
C ALA A 78 -5.76 -15.31 -4.55
N LEU A 79 -5.97 -14.06 -4.98
CA LEU A 79 -6.22 -13.73 -6.40
C LEU A 79 -5.00 -13.97 -7.31
N GLY A 80 -3.85 -14.34 -6.75
CA GLY A 80 -2.61 -14.50 -7.50
C GLY A 80 -1.96 -13.17 -7.91
N VAL A 81 -2.38 -12.07 -7.30
CA VAL A 81 -1.85 -10.73 -7.57
C VAL A 81 -0.60 -10.52 -6.69
N GLY A 82 0.56 -10.71 -7.28
CA GLY A 82 1.85 -10.81 -6.57
C GLY A 82 2.33 -9.57 -5.82
N GLU A 83 1.62 -8.44 -5.84
CA GLU A 83 2.07 -7.19 -5.20
C GLU A 83 0.90 -6.36 -4.66
N SER A 84 -0.12 -7.03 -4.10
CA SER A 84 -1.20 -6.33 -3.43
C SER A 84 -0.72 -5.70 -2.11
N SER A 85 -1.28 -4.56 -1.76
CA SER A 85 -0.97 -3.84 -0.52
C SER A 85 -2.25 -3.60 0.27
N VAL A 86 -2.28 -4.05 1.53
CA VAL A 86 -3.39 -3.78 2.45
C VAL A 86 -2.83 -3.05 3.67
N LYS A 87 -3.29 -1.82 3.88
CA LYS A 87 -2.80 -0.93 4.94
C LYS A 87 -3.95 -0.35 5.74
N THR A 88 -3.77 -0.21 7.03
CA THR A 88 -4.66 0.59 7.87
C THR A 88 -4.39 2.08 7.67
N MET A 89 -5.42 2.91 7.58
CA MET A 89 -5.34 4.35 7.46
C MET A 89 -6.21 5.02 8.53
N GLY A 90 -5.56 5.63 9.51
CA GLY A 90 -6.25 6.14 10.70
C GLY A 90 -6.72 5.00 11.61
N ASP A 91 -7.81 5.24 12.33
CA ASP A 91 -8.35 4.36 13.37
C ASP A 91 -9.51 3.46 12.90
N ARG A 92 -10.00 3.63 11.67
CA ARG A 92 -11.17 2.90 11.15
C ARG A 92 -11.12 2.53 9.66
N ASN A 93 -10.11 2.95 8.92
CA ASN A 93 -10.06 2.69 7.48
C ASN A 93 -9.00 1.64 7.14
N ILE A 94 -9.31 0.84 6.11
CA ILE A 94 -8.37 -0.07 5.46
C ILE A 94 -8.32 0.29 3.98
N VAL A 95 -7.13 0.56 3.47
CA VAL A 95 -6.89 0.79 2.04
C VAL A 95 -6.31 -0.47 1.42
N VAL A 96 -7.00 -0.96 0.42
CA VAL A 96 -6.63 -2.15 -0.35
C VAL A 96 -6.22 -1.71 -1.74
N SER A 97 -4.99 -1.95 -2.13
CA SER A 97 -4.47 -1.61 -3.45
C SER A 97 -4.02 -2.88 -4.16
N ALA A 98 -4.59 -3.15 -5.32
CA ALA A 98 -4.29 -4.33 -6.12
C ALA A 98 -3.98 -3.93 -7.56
N PRO A 99 -2.72 -4.09 -8.03
CA PRO A 99 -2.34 -3.82 -9.40
C PRO A 99 -2.99 -4.85 -10.34
N ASN A 100 -3.40 -4.41 -11.53
CA ASN A 100 -3.98 -5.25 -12.58
C ASN A 100 -5.24 -6.05 -12.17
N VAL A 101 -5.97 -5.62 -11.14
CA VAL A 101 -7.25 -6.20 -10.74
C VAL A 101 -8.38 -5.28 -11.15
N GLU A 102 -9.43 -5.84 -11.72
CA GLU A 102 -10.64 -5.12 -12.06
C GLU A 102 -11.38 -4.68 -10.79
N SER A 103 -11.90 -3.46 -10.79
CA SER A 103 -12.55 -2.86 -9.61
C SER A 103 -13.73 -3.67 -9.10
N SER A 104 -14.56 -4.22 -10.01
CA SER A 104 -15.70 -5.08 -9.69
C SER A 104 -15.28 -6.29 -8.87
N LYS A 105 -14.24 -6.98 -9.28
CA LYS A 105 -13.73 -8.18 -8.63
C LYS A 105 -13.09 -7.88 -7.28
N LEU A 106 -12.32 -6.79 -7.18
CA LEU A 106 -11.72 -6.37 -5.92
C LEU A 106 -12.80 -5.97 -4.91
N VAL A 107 -13.77 -5.15 -5.32
CA VAL A 107 -14.89 -4.70 -4.50
C VAL A 107 -15.72 -5.87 -3.99
N GLU A 108 -16.06 -6.83 -4.86
CA GLU A 108 -16.82 -8.02 -4.45
C GLU A 108 -16.08 -8.82 -3.38
N MET A 109 -14.79 -9.06 -3.55
CA MET A 109 -14.00 -9.87 -2.61
C MET A 109 -13.74 -9.20 -1.26
N VAL A 110 -13.50 -7.89 -1.28
CA VAL A 110 -13.13 -7.13 -0.09
C VAL A 110 -14.36 -6.68 0.69
N GLY A 111 -15.48 -6.42 -0.02
CA GLY A 111 -16.73 -5.97 0.57
C GLY A 111 -17.54 -7.06 1.27
N GLN A 112 -17.24 -8.35 1.00
CA GLN A 112 -17.93 -9.46 1.65
C GLN A 112 -17.38 -9.69 3.06
N THR A 113 -18.27 -9.62 4.07
CA THR A 113 -17.90 -9.93 5.46
C THR A 113 -17.57 -11.41 5.62
N ALA A 114 -18.10 -12.26 4.73
CA ALA A 114 -17.98 -13.72 4.73
C ALA A 114 -18.47 -14.36 6.03
N GLN A 115 -19.50 -13.78 6.61
CA GLN A 115 -20.17 -14.38 7.75
C GLN A 115 -20.91 -15.62 7.29
N LEU A 116 -20.29 -16.77 7.50
CA LEU A 116 -20.83 -18.08 7.17
C LEU A 116 -21.58 -18.64 8.37
N GLY A 117 -22.83 -19.04 8.15
CA GLY A 117 -23.65 -19.73 9.14
C GLY A 117 -24.40 -20.90 8.51
N PHE A 118 -24.49 -21.99 9.23
CA PHE A 118 -25.32 -23.13 8.84
C PHE A 118 -26.60 -23.09 9.67
N ARG A 119 -27.76 -23.06 8.99
CA ARG A 119 -29.08 -22.91 9.60
C ARG A 119 -30.04 -24.01 9.12
N MET A 120 -30.96 -24.44 9.96
CA MET A 120 -31.98 -25.42 9.58
C MET A 120 -33.13 -24.71 8.85
N VAL A 121 -33.63 -25.29 7.77
CA VAL A 121 -34.75 -24.74 7.02
C VAL A 121 -36.05 -25.12 7.72
N TYR A 122 -36.91 -24.16 8.04
CA TYR A 122 -38.23 -24.40 8.55
C TYR A 122 -39.28 -24.37 7.44
N ALA A 123 -39.21 -23.36 6.56
CA ALA A 123 -40.09 -23.19 5.42
C ALA A 123 -39.34 -22.62 4.22
N GLU A 124 -39.79 -22.99 3.03
CA GLU A 124 -39.30 -22.44 1.77
C GLU A 124 -40.47 -22.15 0.83
N GLU A 125 -40.35 -21.11 0.02
CA GLU A 125 -41.38 -20.73 -0.96
C GLU A 125 -40.72 -20.09 -2.19
N PRO A 126 -41.17 -20.45 -3.43
CA PRO A 126 -40.69 -19.82 -4.63
C PRO A 126 -41.13 -18.35 -4.70
N VAL A 127 -40.22 -17.47 -5.08
CA VAL A 127 -40.52 -16.05 -5.27
C VAL A 127 -41.28 -15.88 -6.57
N SER A 128 -42.59 -15.53 -6.49
CA SER A 128 -43.43 -15.27 -7.65
C SER A 128 -42.90 -14.06 -8.43
N GLN A 129 -42.13 -14.31 -9.47
CA GLN A 129 -41.87 -13.27 -10.47
C GLN A 129 -43.19 -13.02 -11.25
N LYS A 130 -43.81 -11.88 -11.06
CA LYS A 130 -44.85 -11.43 -11.99
C LYS A 130 -44.23 -11.29 -13.36
N SER A 131 -44.43 -12.29 -14.21
CA SER A 131 -44.14 -12.18 -15.63
C SER A 131 -44.83 -10.94 -16.20
N PRO A 132 -44.14 -10.07 -16.92
CA PRO A 132 -44.80 -9.00 -17.64
C PRO A 132 -45.75 -9.63 -18.66
N THR A 133 -47.04 -9.39 -18.53
CA THR A 133 -48.08 -9.78 -19.49
C THR A 133 -47.66 -9.27 -20.88
N PRO A 134 -47.69 -10.12 -21.93
CA PRO A 134 -47.38 -9.65 -23.27
C PRO A 134 -48.46 -8.67 -23.75
N GLY A 135 -48.14 -7.40 -23.61
CA GLY A 135 -48.96 -6.33 -24.19
C GLY A 135 -48.89 -6.42 -25.72
N LYS A 136 -50.08 -6.50 -26.35
CA LYS A 136 -50.28 -6.49 -27.80
C LYS A 136 -49.45 -5.39 -28.46
N ALA A 137 -48.52 -5.78 -29.29
CA ALA A 137 -47.76 -4.88 -30.13
C ALA A 137 -48.69 -4.18 -31.13
N LYS A 138 -48.67 -2.87 -31.13
CA LYS A 138 -49.20 -2.01 -32.21
C LYS A 138 -48.00 -1.42 -32.95
N PRO A 139 -47.91 -1.51 -34.28
CA PRO A 139 -46.76 -1.02 -35.00
C PRO A 139 -46.82 0.51 -35.11
N SER A 140 -45.78 1.19 -34.73
CA SER A 140 -45.57 2.61 -34.97
C SER A 140 -44.19 2.86 -35.59
N ALA A 141 -44.22 3.67 -36.61
CA ALA A 141 -43.12 4.08 -37.51
C ALA A 141 -42.06 4.95 -36.81
N PRO A 142 -40.90 5.18 -37.45
CA PRO A 142 -39.74 5.77 -36.85
C PRO A 142 -39.81 7.29 -36.74
N SER A 143 -39.47 7.84 -35.60
CA SER A 143 -39.26 9.28 -35.42
C SER A 143 -37.99 9.60 -34.68
N ALA A 144 -37.23 10.41 -35.35
CA ALA A 144 -36.25 11.42 -35.00
C ALA A 144 -35.66 11.50 -33.58
N LEU A 145 -34.34 11.70 -33.57
CA LEU A 145 -33.52 12.15 -32.43
C LEU A 145 -34.07 13.40 -31.75
N PRO A 146 -33.95 13.56 -30.48
CA PRO A 146 -33.86 14.87 -29.84
C PRO A 146 -32.48 15.17 -29.27
N THR A 147 -32.10 16.38 -29.59
CA THR A 147 -31.04 17.25 -29.15
C THR A 147 -30.95 17.33 -27.61
N VAL A 148 -29.70 17.39 -27.14
CA VAL A 148 -29.32 17.65 -25.75
C VAL A 148 -29.44 19.14 -25.46
N GLU A 149 -30.11 19.49 -24.37
CA GLU A 149 -29.92 20.79 -23.69
C GLU A 149 -29.82 20.58 -22.18
N PRO A 150 -28.95 21.35 -21.49
CA PRO A 150 -28.70 21.16 -20.05
C PRO A 150 -29.60 22.06 -19.21
N SER A 151 -30.15 21.54 -18.15
CA SER A 151 -30.84 22.36 -17.13
C SER A 151 -30.28 22.14 -15.73
N ALA A 152 -30.05 23.27 -15.10
CA ALA A 152 -29.44 23.49 -13.81
C ALA A 152 -30.40 23.25 -12.64
N SER A 153 -29.80 22.95 -11.51
CA SER A 153 -30.13 23.27 -10.11
C SER A 153 -31.58 23.31 -9.63
N ALA A 154 -31.83 22.56 -8.56
CA ALA A 154 -32.45 23.13 -7.36
C ALA A 154 -32.27 22.21 -6.14
N SER A 155 -31.71 22.80 -5.09
CA SER A 155 -31.73 22.35 -3.69
C SER A 155 -33.17 22.21 -3.18
N ALA A 156 -33.41 21.15 -2.41
CA ALA A 156 -34.40 21.19 -1.34
C ALA A 156 -34.11 20.06 -0.34
N ALA A 157 -33.69 20.43 0.86
CA ALA A 157 -33.84 19.61 2.05
C ALA A 157 -35.30 19.55 2.47
N PRO A 158 -35.75 18.50 3.13
CA PRO A 158 -36.59 18.69 4.28
C PRO A 158 -36.14 17.90 5.51
N ASP A 159 -36.11 18.62 6.63
CA ASP A 159 -36.28 18.10 7.98
C ASP A 159 -37.44 17.15 8.10
N ALA A 160 -37.25 16.07 8.83
CA ALA A 160 -38.29 15.47 9.68
C ALA A 160 -37.64 14.57 10.74
N SER A 161 -37.54 15.09 11.94
CA SER A 161 -37.40 14.35 13.18
C SER A 161 -38.54 13.32 13.33
N ALA A 162 -38.15 12.08 13.61
CA ALA A 162 -39.02 11.13 14.32
C ALA A 162 -38.14 10.31 15.28
N SER A 163 -38.22 10.72 16.53
CA SER A 163 -37.76 10.01 17.69
C SER A 163 -38.59 8.74 17.87
N SER A 164 -37.99 7.56 17.84
CA SER A 164 -38.54 6.39 18.51
C SER A 164 -37.48 5.78 19.40
N LYS A 165 -37.69 5.97 20.70
CA LYS A 165 -37.04 5.24 21.77
C LYS A 165 -37.44 3.77 21.68
N GLY A 166 -36.46 2.91 21.48
CA GLY A 166 -36.58 1.48 21.65
C GLY A 166 -35.17 0.97 21.99
N GLY A 167 -34.81 1.05 23.27
CA GLY A 167 -33.63 0.41 23.78
C GLY A 167 -33.81 -1.09 23.70
N THR A 168 -32.97 -1.74 22.91
CA THR A 168 -32.69 -3.16 23.05
C THR A 168 -31.15 -3.28 23.05
N THR A 169 -30.64 -3.58 24.23
CA THR A 169 -29.26 -4.01 24.46
C THR A 169 -28.94 -5.14 23.50
N SER A 170 -28.07 -4.87 22.54
CA SER A 170 -27.46 -5.89 21.69
C SER A 170 -26.62 -6.79 22.57
N SER A 171 -27.11 -8.00 22.87
CA SER A 171 -26.33 -9.07 23.49
C SER A 171 -25.25 -9.47 22.50
N ALA A 172 -24.01 -9.12 22.80
CA ALA A 172 -22.87 -9.80 22.23
C ALA A 172 -23.09 -11.31 22.43
N SER A 173 -22.90 -12.08 21.34
CA SER A 173 -23.10 -13.53 21.26
C SER A 173 -22.83 -14.22 22.59
N GLN A 174 -23.87 -14.78 23.21
CA GLN A 174 -23.79 -15.45 24.52
C GLN A 174 -22.98 -16.77 24.45
N TYR A 175 -22.50 -17.15 23.27
CA TYR A 175 -21.85 -18.42 23.02
C TYR A 175 -20.38 -18.25 22.68
N ASN A 176 -19.50 -18.93 23.43
CA ASN A 176 -18.08 -19.03 23.09
C ASN A 176 -17.90 -20.15 22.05
N GLU A 177 -17.73 -19.77 20.79
CA GLU A 177 -17.61 -20.70 19.64
C GLU A 177 -16.44 -21.68 19.74
N LYS A 178 -15.47 -21.43 20.61
CA LYS A 178 -14.31 -22.31 20.84
C LYS A 178 -14.56 -23.32 21.94
N ASP A 179 -15.72 -23.27 22.58
CA ASP A 179 -16.11 -24.20 23.64
C ASP A 179 -17.08 -25.26 23.08
N PRO A 180 -16.76 -26.56 23.15
CA PRO A 180 -17.64 -27.65 22.66
C PRO A 180 -19.04 -27.64 23.27
N GLN A 181 -19.16 -27.23 24.54
CA GLN A 181 -20.46 -27.16 25.22
C GLN A 181 -21.33 -26.03 24.68
N SER A 182 -20.73 -24.91 24.33
CA SER A 182 -21.40 -23.77 23.71
C SER A 182 -21.87 -24.15 22.29
N ALA A 183 -21.04 -24.81 21.50
CA ALA A 183 -21.39 -25.29 20.16
C ALA A 183 -22.56 -26.28 20.19
N ALA A 184 -22.57 -27.24 21.12
CA ALA A 184 -23.68 -28.19 21.30
C ALA A 184 -25.00 -27.47 21.70
N LYS A 185 -24.91 -26.41 22.52
CA LYS A 185 -26.09 -25.59 22.86
C LYS A 185 -26.66 -24.84 21.65
N MET A 186 -25.79 -24.35 20.73
CA MET A 186 -26.25 -23.70 19.49
C MET A 186 -27.01 -24.67 18.59
N VAL A 187 -26.50 -25.88 18.37
CA VAL A 187 -27.21 -26.93 17.62
C VAL A 187 -28.56 -27.21 18.25
N LYS A 188 -28.59 -27.45 19.57
CA LYS A 188 -29.83 -27.74 20.30
C LYS A 188 -30.84 -26.58 20.26
N ALA A 189 -30.38 -25.33 20.35
CA ALA A 189 -31.23 -24.15 20.20
C ALA A 189 -31.85 -24.05 18.82
N ALA A 190 -31.08 -24.42 17.75
CA ALA A 190 -31.60 -24.46 16.38
C ALA A 190 -32.60 -25.63 16.17
N GLU A 191 -32.40 -26.79 16.81
CA GLU A 191 -33.30 -27.95 16.76
C GLU A 191 -34.65 -27.69 17.47
N GLU A 192 -34.61 -27.06 18.64
CA GLU A 192 -35.77 -26.78 19.48
C GLU A 192 -36.53 -25.53 19.00
N TRP A 193 -35.90 -24.69 18.14
CA TRP A 193 -36.53 -23.47 17.65
C TRP A 193 -37.79 -23.73 16.85
N LYS A 194 -38.79 -22.90 17.14
CA LYS A 194 -40.08 -22.86 16.39
C LYS A 194 -40.38 -21.41 16.04
N PRO A 195 -40.91 -21.16 14.82
CA PRO A 195 -41.23 -19.80 14.40
C PRO A 195 -42.32 -19.23 15.26
N THR A 196 -42.16 -17.96 15.61
CA THR A 196 -43.24 -17.14 16.22
C THR A 196 -44.23 -16.70 15.16
N PRO A 197 -45.44 -16.26 15.55
CA PRO A 197 -46.37 -15.65 14.60
C PRO A 197 -45.79 -14.42 13.87
N GLU A 198 -44.82 -13.74 14.50
CA GLU A 198 -44.11 -12.60 13.91
C GLU A 198 -43.15 -13.09 12.82
N ASP A 199 -42.39 -14.18 13.04
CA ASP A 199 -41.51 -14.80 12.04
C ASP A 199 -42.29 -15.26 10.81
N GLN A 200 -43.47 -15.87 11.02
CA GLN A 200 -44.33 -16.33 9.94
C GLN A 200 -44.86 -15.17 9.09
N LYS A 201 -45.31 -14.11 9.74
CA LYS A 201 -45.76 -12.91 9.05
C LYS A 201 -44.62 -12.23 8.32
N ALA A 202 -43.42 -12.13 8.94
CA ALA A 202 -42.22 -11.62 8.30
C ALA A 202 -41.86 -12.43 7.05
N PHE A 203 -42.00 -13.77 7.09
CA PHE A 203 -41.76 -14.64 5.95
C PHE A 203 -42.79 -14.42 4.82
N GLU A 204 -44.08 -14.28 5.14
CA GLU A 204 -45.13 -14.01 4.14
C GLU A 204 -44.90 -12.67 3.43
N ASP A 205 -44.61 -11.60 4.20
CA ASP A 205 -44.46 -10.24 3.69
C ASP A 205 -43.07 -9.97 3.07
N TYR A 206 -42.11 -10.90 3.23
CA TYR A 206 -40.73 -10.69 2.82
C TYR A 206 -40.56 -10.62 1.30
N LYS A 207 -39.94 -9.54 0.85
CA LYS A 207 -39.48 -9.35 -0.53
C LYS A 207 -37.96 -9.33 -0.51
N CYS A 208 -37.34 -10.17 -1.34
CA CYS A 208 -35.88 -10.34 -1.38
C CYS A 208 -35.13 -9.00 -1.35
N ALA A 209 -34.53 -8.67 -0.23
CA ALA A 209 -33.75 -7.46 -0.01
C ALA A 209 -32.30 -7.62 -0.49
N LYS A 210 -31.63 -6.50 -0.75
CA LYS A 210 -30.23 -6.53 -1.19
C LYS A 210 -29.26 -6.95 -0.10
N SER A 211 -29.55 -6.59 1.16
CA SER A 211 -28.76 -6.97 2.33
C SER A 211 -29.68 -7.29 3.50
N VAL A 212 -29.34 -8.30 4.27
CA VAL A 212 -30.07 -8.73 5.47
C VAL A 212 -29.07 -8.91 6.58
N ASP A 213 -29.31 -8.25 7.72
CA ASP A 213 -28.55 -8.56 8.93
C ASP A 213 -28.90 -9.98 9.39
N SER A 214 -27.87 -10.78 9.65
CA SER A 214 -27.98 -12.19 9.99
C SER A 214 -27.38 -12.48 11.36
N PRO A 215 -27.99 -12.00 12.45
CA PRO A 215 -27.50 -12.31 13.80
C PRO A 215 -27.57 -13.81 14.07
N ASP A 216 -26.55 -14.34 14.74
CA ASP A 216 -26.40 -15.78 14.95
C ASP A 216 -27.44 -16.36 15.91
N ASP A 217 -27.94 -15.56 16.83
CA ASP A 217 -28.88 -15.93 17.88
C ASP A 217 -30.36 -15.85 17.49
N LYS A 218 -30.67 -15.33 16.29
CA LYS A 218 -32.06 -15.13 15.82
C LYS A 218 -32.37 -15.92 14.57
N SER A 219 -33.68 -16.15 14.36
CA SER A 219 -34.23 -16.61 13.10
C SER A 219 -33.90 -15.66 11.96
N LEU A 220 -33.86 -16.19 10.75
CA LEU A 220 -33.54 -15.41 9.56
C LEU A 220 -34.58 -15.67 8.47
N VAL A 221 -35.17 -14.60 7.95
CA VAL A 221 -35.95 -14.62 6.73
C VAL A 221 -35.12 -14.03 5.61
N THR A 222 -34.83 -14.84 4.59
CA THR A 222 -33.95 -14.40 3.50
C THR A 222 -34.28 -15.13 2.18
N CYS A 223 -33.57 -14.75 1.11
CA CYS A 223 -33.64 -15.41 -0.18
C CYS A 223 -32.32 -16.05 -0.55
N ASP A 224 -32.37 -16.91 -1.58
CA ASP A 224 -31.16 -17.36 -2.27
C ASP A 224 -30.47 -16.20 -3.03
N ARG A 225 -29.24 -16.44 -3.50
CA ARG A 225 -28.47 -15.46 -4.29
C ARG A 225 -29.19 -15.03 -5.57
N GLU A 226 -29.95 -15.93 -6.17
CA GLU A 226 -30.62 -15.77 -7.46
C GLU A 226 -32.03 -15.15 -7.30
N HIS A 227 -32.48 -14.93 -6.08
CA HIS A 227 -33.81 -14.42 -5.73
C HIS A 227 -34.96 -15.31 -6.30
N THR A 228 -34.72 -16.61 -6.36
CA THR A 228 -35.70 -17.60 -6.84
C THR A 228 -36.53 -18.21 -5.71
N MET A 229 -35.91 -18.39 -4.53
CA MET A 229 -36.54 -18.98 -3.36
C MET A 229 -36.39 -18.08 -2.13
N LYS A 230 -37.39 -18.01 -1.30
CA LYS A 230 -37.35 -17.38 0.03
C LYS A 230 -37.39 -18.47 1.11
N TYR A 231 -36.67 -18.23 2.19
CA TYR A 231 -36.47 -19.18 3.27
C TYR A 231 -36.76 -18.57 4.63
N LEU A 232 -37.37 -19.35 5.51
CA LEU A 232 -37.46 -19.11 6.94
C LEU A 232 -36.50 -20.08 7.65
N LEU A 233 -35.50 -19.56 8.30
CA LEU A 233 -34.37 -20.30 8.85
C LEU A 233 -34.31 -20.17 10.38
N SER A 234 -33.86 -21.25 11.05
CA SER A 234 -33.55 -21.25 12.48
C SER A 234 -32.41 -20.28 12.83
N PRO A 235 -32.12 -20.02 14.12
CA PRO A 235 -30.83 -19.49 14.56
C PRO A 235 -29.66 -20.33 14.01
N VAL A 236 -28.45 -19.78 14.02
CA VAL A 236 -27.25 -20.47 13.52
C VAL A 236 -26.97 -21.71 14.37
N ALA A 237 -26.93 -22.87 13.71
CA ALA A 237 -26.56 -24.14 14.34
C ALA A 237 -25.04 -24.31 14.39
N ILE A 238 -24.33 -23.90 13.31
CA ILE A 238 -22.87 -24.04 13.18
C ILE A 238 -22.35 -22.74 12.55
N THR A 239 -21.32 -22.15 13.15
CA THR A 239 -20.68 -20.94 12.64
C THR A 239 -19.53 -21.25 11.69
N GLY A 240 -19.23 -20.29 10.81
CA GLY A 240 -18.11 -20.41 9.86
C GLY A 240 -16.74 -20.53 10.51
N THR A 241 -16.58 -20.13 11.77
CA THR A 241 -15.33 -20.27 12.54
C THR A 241 -14.93 -21.72 12.78
N GLN A 242 -15.87 -22.67 12.63
CA GLN A 242 -15.63 -24.09 12.76
C GLN A 242 -15.13 -24.74 11.45
N VAL A 243 -15.10 -23.98 10.34
CA VAL A 243 -14.53 -24.42 9.05
C VAL A 243 -13.01 -24.22 9.09
N VAL A 244 -12.26 -25.29 8.81
CA VAL A 244 -10.78 -25.27 8.79
C VAL A 244 -10.23 -25.07 7.39
N SER A 245 -10.87 -25.67 6.39
CA SER A 245 -10.49 -25.51 5.00
C SER A 245 -11.70 -25.49 4.07
N ALA A 246 -11.54 -24.79 2.97
CA ALA A 246 -12.50 -24.76 1.88
C ALA A 246 -11.72 -24.86 0.56
N ASP A 247 -12.10 -25.79 -0.29
CA ASP A 247 -11.45 -26.03 -1.58
C ASP A 247 -12.51 -26.25 -2.67
N SER A 248 -12.25 -25.72 -3.87
CA SER A 248 -13.14 -25.88 -5.01
C SER A 248 -12.68 -27.02 -5.93
N GLY A 249 -13.61 -27.77 -6.51
CA GLY A 249 -13.29 -28.85 -7.43
C GLY A 249 -14.52 -29.43 -8.11
N ILE A 250 -14.30 -30.37 -9.04
CA ILE A 250 -15.34 -31.15 -9.67
C ILE A 250 -15.24 -32.56 -9.09
N PRO A 251 -16.27 -33.03 -8.34
CA PRO A 251 -16.29 -34.41 -7.82
C PRO A 251 -16.31 -35.42 -8.96
N GLN A 252 -15.80 -36.63 -8.70
CA GLN A 252 -15.84 -37.70 -9.67
C GLN A 252 -17.28 -38.02 -10.07
N GLY A 253 -17.56 -38.02 -11.37
CA GLY A 253 -18.88 -38.30 -11.93
C GLY A 253 -19.84 -37.12 -11.96
N GLN A 254 -19.42 -35.90 -11.58
CA GLN A 254 -20.20 -34.67 -11.70
C GLN A 254 -19.61 -33.75 -12.78
N LEU A 255 -20.46 -32.87 -13.33
CA LEU A 255 -20.06 -31.87 -14.35
C LEU A 255 -20.00 -30.44 -13.78
N SER A 256 -20.42 -30.27 -12.54
CA SER A 256 -20.52 -28.95 -11.90
C SER A 256 -19.43 -28.77 -10.86
N TYR A 257 -18.92 -27.53 -10.74
CA TYR A 257 -18.01 -27.17 -9.66
C TYR A 257 -18.75 -27.12 -8.33
N VAL A 258 -18.06 -27.53 -7.27
CA VAL A 258 -18.56 -27.52 -5.90
C VAL A 258 -17.48 -26.91 -4.99
N VAL A 259 -17.87 -26.48 -3.80
CA VAL A 259 -16.95 -26.08 -2.73
C VAL A 259 -17.03 -27.11 -1.61
N ASN A 260 -15.92 -27.78 -1.35
CA ASN A 260 -15.77 -28.74 -0.27
C ASN A 260 -15.28 -28.02 0.98
N LEU A 261 -15.99 -28.22 2.09
CA LEU A 261 -15.66 -27.68 3.39
C LEU A 261 -15.18 -28.80 4.32
N LYS A 262 -14.21 -28.47 5.16
CA LYS A 262 -13.75 -29.35 6.23
C LYS A 262 -13.87 -28.66 7.57
N PHE A 263 -14.52 -29.29 8.53
CA PHE A 263 -14.72 -28.78 9.88
C PHE A 263 -13.58 -29.19 10.83
N ASN A 264 -13.40 -28.41 11.89
CA ASN A 264 -12.61 -28.81 13.03
C ASN A 264 -13.35 -29.88 13.87
N SER A 265 -12.76 -30.37 14.95
CA SER A 265 -13.37 -31.41 15.78
C SER A 265 -14.73 -31.00 16.36
N ILE A 266 -14.87 -29.75 16.80
CA ILE A 266 -16.12 -29.20 17.36
C ILE A 266 -17.19 -29.13 16.27
N GLY A 267 -16.84 -28.56 15.11
CA GLY A 267 -17.74 -28.46 13.95
C GLY A 267 -18.16 -29.82 13.42
N THR A 268 -17.26 -30.81 13.42
CA THR A 268 -17.57 -32.20 13.02
C THR A 268 -18.66 -32.80 13.91
N THR A 269 -18.54 -32.64 15.23
CA THR A 269 -19.55 -33.14 16.18
C THR A 269 -20.87 -32.38 15.97
N SER A 270 -20.84 -31.06 15.93
CA SER A 270 -22.01 -30.21 15.72
C SER A 270 -22.72 -30.52 14.39
N PHE A 271 -21.95 -30.80 13.34
CA PHE A 271 -22.50 -31.14 12.02
C PHE A 271 -23.13 -32.55 12.01
N SER A 272 -22.53 -33.51 12.69
CA SER A 272 -23.09 -34.84 12.88
C SER A 272 -24.40 -34.79 13.66
N ASP A 273 -24.45 -34.04 14.77
CA ASP A 273 -25.66 -33.88 15.59
C ASP A 273 -26.79 -33.21 14.79
N ALA A 274 -26.51 -32.08 14.17
CA ALA A 274 -27.46 -31.35 13.34
C ALA A 274 -28.01 -32.21 12.18
N THR A 275 -27.13 -32.94 11.48
CA THR A 275 -27.57 -33.83 10.37
C THR A 275 -28.36 -35.03 10.89
N THR A 276 -28.06 -35.56 12.06
CA THR A 276 -28.86 -36.62 12.71
C THR A 276 -30.30 -36.16 12.94
N TYR A 277 -30.47 -34.95 13.46
CA TYR A 277 -31.80 -34.36 13.65
C TYR A 277 -32.55 -34.16 12.32
N LEU A 278 -31.89 -33.56 11.33
CA LEU A 278 -32.49 -33.23 10.04
C LEU A 278 -32.88 -34.49 9.25
N CYS A 279 -32.11 -35.59 9.37
CA CYS A 279 -32.43 -36.87 8.73
C CYS A 279 -33.76 -37.47 9.18
N SER A 280 -34.24 -37.11 10.36
CA SER A 280 -35.55 -37.56 10.90
C SER A 280 -36.74 -36.74 10.40
N LYS A 281 -36.50 -35.65 9.68
CA LYS A 281 -37.52 -34.70 9.24
C LYS A 281 -37.94 -34.91 7.80
N MET A 282 -39.10 -34.38 7.44
CA MET A 282 -39.59 -34.33 6.07
C MET A 282 -39.30 -32.97 5.42
N SER A 283 -39.26 -32.94 4.06
CA SER A 283 -39.09 -31.69 3.30
C SER A 283 -40.19 -30.67 3.66
N PRO A 284 -39.81 -29.38 3.81
CA PRO A 284 -38.50 -28.76 3.63
C PRO A 284 -37.60 -28.81 4.87
N GLN A 285 -38.07 -29.34 6.00
CA GLN A 285 -37.33 -29.29 7.28
C GLN A 285 -36.16 -30.27 7.37
N ASN A 286 -35.94 -31.08 6.36
CA ASN A 286 -34.75 -31.94 6.21
C ASN A 286 -33.63 -31.27 5.41
N GLN A 287 -33.66 -29.95 5.27
CA GLN A 287 -32.65 -29.19 4.55
C GLN A 287 -31.77 -28.42 5.52
N PHE A 288 -30.49 -28.30 5.14
CA PHE A 288 -29.49 -27.53 5.88
C PHE A 288 -28.99 -26.38 5.03
N ALA A 289 -29.49 -25.18 5.31
CA ALA A 289 -29.13 -23.99 4.55
C ALA A 289 -27.72 -23.48 4.92
N VAL A 290 -26.90 -23.30 3.91
CA VAL A 290 -25.60 -22.61 4.00
C VAL A 290 -25.83 -21.16 3.68
N VAL A 291 -25.69 -20.29 4.67
CA VAL A 291 -25.96 -18.84 4.60
C VAL A 291 -24.64 -18.10 4.64
N LEU A 292 -24.42 -17.23 3.67
CA LEU A 292 -23.26 -16.34 3.60
C LEU A 292 -23.73 -14.90 3.47
N ASP A 293 -23.31 -14.03 4.40
CA ASP A 293 -23.70 -12.63 4.46
C ASP A 293 -25.23 -12.43 4.36
N GLY A 294 -25.97 -13.27 5.10
CA GLY A 294 -27.42 -13.21 5.17
C GLY A 294 -28.15 -13.76 3.96
N LYS A 295 -27.51 -14.38 2.98
CA LYS A 295 -28.13 -15.00 1.80
C LYS A 295 -27.89 -16.51 1.74
N VAL A 296 -28.87 -17.27 1.33
CA VAL A 296 -28.72 -18.73 1.12
C VAL A 296 -27.93 -18.97 -0.16
N ILE A 297 -26.82 -19.69 -0.03
CA ILE A 297 -26.00 -20.14 -1.17
C ILE A 297 -26.42 -21.52 -1.63
N SER A 298 -26.76 -22.39 -0.69
CA SER A 298 -27.14 -23.78 -0.94
C SER A 298 -27.99 -24.27 0.22
N SER A 299 -29.01 -25.07 -0.07
CA SER A 299 -29.86 -25.73 0.92
C SER A 299 -30.05 -27.21 0.58
N PRO A 300 -28.99 -28.04 0.70
CA PRO A 300 -29.10 -29.45 0.36
C PRO A 300 -30.10 -30.18 1.25
N GLN A 301 -30.88 -31.07 0.63
CA GLN A 301 -31.76 -31.98 1.35
C GLN A 301 -30.97 -33.19 1.86
N LEU A 302 -31.20 -33.55 3.11
CA LEU A 302 -30.63 -34.72 3.76
C LEU A 302 -31.64 -35.85 3.71
N ASN A 303 -31.55 -36.66 2.65
CA ASN A 303 -32.43 -37.84 2.47
C ASN A 303 -31.56 -39.07 2.32
N GLY A 304 -31.86 -40.13 3.07
CA GLY A 304 -31.21 -41.44 2.88
C GLY A 304 -31.36 -42.03 1.48
N ASN A 305 -32.23 -41.44 0.61
CA ASN A 305 -32.47 -41.91 -0.77
C ASN A 305 -31.54 -41.27 -1.83
N THR A 306 -30.76 -40.26 -1.49
CA THR A 306 -29.89 -39.54 -2.46
C THR A 306 -28.45 -40.04 -2.47
N GLY A 307 -28.16 -41.19 -1.86
CA GLY A 307 -26.80 -41.74 -1.77
C GLY A 307 -25.89 -41.03 -0.77
N THR A 308 -26.39 -40.00 -0.07
CA THR A 308 -25.68 -39.35 1.03
C THR A 308 -25.94 -40.13 2.32
N SER A 309 -24.87 -40.61 2.96
CA SER A 309 -24.97 -41.26 4.28
C SER A 309 -25.62 -40.29 5.26
N CYS A 310 -26.71 -40.72 5.88
CA CYS A 310 -27.43 -39.97 6.87
C CYS A 310 -27.36 -40.69 8.22
N PRO A 311 -26.75 -40.14 9.27
CA PRO A 311 -26.13 -38.81 9.40
C PRO A 311 -24.74 -38.70 8.75
N ILE A 312 -24.26 -37.45 8.54
CA ILE A 312 -22.95 -37.18 7.97
C ILE A 312 -21.92 -37.07 9.10
N ASN A 313 -21.09 -38.09 9.27
CA ASN A 313 -20.14 -38.19 10.39
C ASN A 313 -18.70 -37.82 10.00
N GLY A 314 -18.43 -37.49 8.73
CA GLY A 314 -17.07 -37.31 8.21
C GLY A 314 -16.42 -35.94 8.47
N GLY A 315 -17.16 -34.97 9.03
CA GLY A 315 -16.65 -33.60 9.21
C GLY A 315 -16.38 -32.85 7.91
N GLU A 316 -16.97 -33.32 6.81
CA GLU A 316 -16.88 -32.68 5.51
C GLU A 316 -18.28 -32.34 5.01
N ALA A 317 -18.43 -31.16 4.41
CA ALA A 317 -19.64 -30.73 3.75
C ALA A 317 -19.34 -30.23 2.35
N GLN A 318 -20.30 -30.37 1.44
CA GLN A 318 -20.19 -29.92 0.07
C GLN A 318 -21.25 -28.88 -0.22
N ILE A 319 -20.81 -27.72 -0.68
CA ILE A 319 -21.70 -26.68 -1.19
C ILE A 319 -21.86 -26.90 -2.69
N SER A 320 -23.06 -27.27 -3.12
CA SER A 320 -23.42 -27.43 -4.52
C SER A 320 -24.27 -26.26 -5.00
N GLY A 321 -24.17 -25.90 -6.28
CA GLY A 321 -24.91 -24.83 -6.91
C GLY A 321 -24.49 -24.63 -8.36
N HIS A 322 -24.98 -23.58 -9.00
CA HIS A 322 -24.59 -23.22 -10.38
C HIS A 322 -23.24 -22.49 -10.38
N PHE A 323 -22.16 -23.16 -9.94
CA PHE A 323 -20.84 -22.57 -9.88
C PHE A 323 -20.07 -22.75 -11.19
N THR A 324 -19.45 -21.67 -11.63
CA THR A 324 -18.34 -21.69 -12.58
C THR A 324 -17.03 -22.00 -11.84
N GLN A 325 -15.96 -22.34 -12.56
CA GLN A 325 -14.64 -22.54 -11.96
C GLN A 325 -14.21 -21.34 -11.10
N ASN A 326 -14.38 -20.14 -11.64
CA ASN A 326 -13.97 -18.91 -10.95
C ASN A 326 -14.84 -18.63 -9.73
N SER A 327 -16.17 -18.73 -9.84
CA SER A 327 -17.06 -18.44 -8.71
C SER A 327 -16.94 -19.47 -7.57
N ALA A 328 -16.65 -20.74 -7.88
CA ALA A 328 -16.36 -21.75 -6.86
C ALA A 328 -15.01 -21.46 -6.16
N ALA A 329 -13.98 -21.09 -6.93
CA ALA A 329 -12.67 -20.76 -6.38
C ALA A 329 -12.71 -19.49 -5.51
N ASP A 330 -13.41 -18.45 -5.96
CA ASP A 330 -13.57 -17.22 -5.22
C ASP A 330 -14.33 -17.47 -3.89
N LEU A 331 -15.41 -18.26 -3.93
CA LEU A 331 -16.15 -18.65 -2.73
C LEU A 331 -15.27 -19.49 -1.77
N ALA A 332 -14.55 -20.47 -2.28
CA ALA A 332 -13.64 -21.29 -1.47
C ALA A 332 -12.57 -20.44 -0.79
N ASN A 333 -11.98 -19.48 -1.50
CA ASN A 333 -11.00 -18.54 -0.94
C ASN A 333 -11.61 -17.68 0.18
N VAL A 334 -12.80 -17.12 -0.05
CA VAL A 334 -13.51 -16.31 0.96
C VAL A 334 -13.78 -17.13 2.23
N LEU A 335 -14.24 -18.37 2.08
CA LEU A 335 -14.56 -19.26 3.21
C LEU A 335 -13.29 -19.77 3.92
N LYS A 336 -12.23 -20.04 3.19
CA LYS A 336 -10.94 -20.49 3.73
C LYS A 336 -10.29 -19.50 4.67
N TYR A 337 -10.40 -18.20 4.37
CA TYR A 337 -9.79 -17.15 5.18
C TYR A 337 -10.72 -16.59 6.27
N GLY A 338 -11.97 -17.04 6.30
CA GLY A 338 -12.93 -16.79 7.37
C GLY A 338 -13.62 -15.42 7.33
N ALA A 339 -14.49 -15.22 8.31
CA ALA A 339 -15.26 -14.00 8.47
C ALA A 339 -14.39 -12.83 8.94
N LEU A 340 -14.72 -11.62 8.43
CA LEU A 340 -14.12 -10.39 8.95
C LEU A 340 -14.70 -10.09 10.34
N PRO A 341 -13.85 -9.69 11.31
CA PRO A 341 -14.30 -9.35 12.67
C PRO A 341 -15.08 -8.02 12.71
N LEU A 342 -15.13 -7.30 11.60
CA LEU A 342 -15.79 -6.01 11.41
C LEU A 342 -16.51 -5.98 10.07
N SER A 343 -17.65 -5.30 10.01
CA SER A 343 -18.28 -4.92 8.75
C SER A 343 -17.66 -3.64 8.20
N PHE A 344 -17.60 -3.52 6.88
CA PHE A 344 -17.00 -2.38 6.21
C PHE A 344 -17.94 -1.79 5.16
N ASP A 345 -17.97 -0.46 5.09
CA ASP A 345 -18.52 0.26 3.94
C ASP A 345 -17.40 0.63 2.97
N ILE A 346 -17.70 0.56 1.70
CA ILE A 346 -16.79 1.03 0.66
C ILE A 346 -16.90 2.55 0.55
N SER A 347 -15.86 3.25 0.99
CA SER A 347 -15.85 4.72 1.00
C SER A 347 -15.37 5.32 -0.31
N SER A 348 -14.39 4.70 -0.97
CA SER A 348 -13.94 5.09 -2.32
C SER A 348 -13.42 3.90 -3.10
N VAL A 349 -13.55 3.99 -4.43
CA VAL A 349 -12.96 3.06 -5.38
C VAL A 349 -12.23 3.89 -6.42
N ASP A 350 -10.90 3.85 -6.39
CA ASP A 350 -10.04 4.57 -7.31
C ASP A 350 -9.44 3.58 -8.31
N ASN A 351 -9.73 3.81 -9.59
CA ASN A 351 -9.22 2.98 -10.67
C ASN A 351 -8.22 3.77 -11.51
N ILE A 352 -6.97 3.31 -11.56
CA ILE A 352 -5.89 3.94 -12.30
C ILE A 352 -5.54 3.07 -13.49
N SER A 353 -5.68 3.64 -14.69
CA SER A 353 -5.34 2.94 -15.94
C SER A 353 -3.83 2.68 -16.00
N PRO A 354 -3.39 1.44 -16.35
CA PRO A 354 -1.97 1.12 -16.56
C PRO A 354 -1.28 1.98 -17.61
N THR A 355 -2.02 2.42 -18.63
CA THR A 355 -1.49 3.29 -19.68
C THR A 355 -1.12 4.67 -19.16
N LEU A 356 -1.97 5.26 -18.30
CA LEU A 356 -1.70 6.56 -17.68
C LEU A 356 -0.48 6.48 -16.73
N GLY A 357 -0.37 5.43 -15.93
CA GLY A 357 0.77 5.23 -15.03
C GLY A 357 2.10 5.12 -15.77
N GLY A 358 2.13 4.37 -16.88
CA GLY A 358 3.32 4.23 -17.72
C GLY A 358 3.74 5.55 -18.39
N GLU A 359 2.78 6.35 -18.87
CA GLU A 359 3.04 7.67 -19.44
C GLU A 359 3.60 8.65 -18.40
N GLN A 360 3.04 8.63 -17.18
CA GLN A 360 3.52 9.46 -16.07
C GLN A 360 4.94 9.09 -15.65
N LEU A 361 5.26 7.79 -15.57
CA LEU A 361 6.62 7.33 -15.29
C LEU A 361 7.62 7.83 -16.35
N ARG A 362 7.26 7.71 -17.64
CA ARG A 362 8.09 8.18 -18.74
C ARG A 362 8.28 9.70 -18.68
N ALA A 363 7.22 10.46 -18.45
CA ALA A 363 7.27 11.90 -18.27
C ALA A 363 8.17 12.31 -17.09
N GLY A 364 8.06 11.61 -15.95
CA GLY A 364 8.91 11.84 -14.78
C GLY A 364 10.39 11.58 -15.06
N ILE A 365 10.73 10.49 -15.76
CA ILE A 365 12.12 10.20 -16.15
C ILE A 365 12.66 11.30 -17.09
N ILE A 366 11.89 11.71 -18.09
CA ILE A 366 12.28 12.78 -19.02
C ILE A 366 12.50 14.09 -18.26
N ALA A 367 11.59 14.47 -17.36
CA ALA A 367 11.73 15.67 -16.53
C ALA A 367 12.99 15.61 -15.64
N GLY A 368 13.29 14.46 -15.05
CA GLY A 368 14.52 14.24 -14.25
C GLY A 368 15.79 14.40 -15.09
N ILE A 369 15.82 13.86 -16.31
CA ILE A 369 16.95 14.00 -17.24
C ILE A 369 17.12 15.49 -17.65
N ILE A 370 16.03 16.17 -17.99
CA ILE A 370 16.07 17.60 -18.33
C ILE A 370 16.59 18.41 -17.15
N GLY A 371 16.07 18.15 -15.93
CA GLY A 371 16.55 18.79 -14.69
C GLY A 371 18.05 18.58 -14.47
N LEU A 372 18.53 17.35 -14.64
CA LEU A 372 19.95 17.02 -14.51
C LEU A 372 20.83 17.74 -15.55
N ILE A 373 20.37 17.82 -16.81
CA ILE A 373 21.08 18.54 -17.89
C ILE A 373 21.14 20.05 -17.59
N LEU A 374 20.02 20.64 -17.15
CA LEU A 374 19.96 22.07 -16.83
C LEU A 374 20.87 22.41 -15.65
N VAL A 375 20.80 21.66 -14.55
CA VAL A 375 21.63 21.87 -13.36
C VAL A 375 23.10 21.58 -13.66
N GLY A 376 23.39 20.47 -14.35
CA GLY A 376 24.73 20.13 -14.77
C GLY A 376 25.34 21.16 -15.70
N GLY A 377 24.57 21.65 -16.70
CA GLY A 377 24.96 22.71 -17.61
C GLY A 377 25.27 24.01 -16.87
N TYR A 378 24.38 24.43 -15.95
CA TYR A 378 24.60 25.61 -15.09
C TYR A 378 25.91 25.47 -14.28
N CYS A 379 26.11 24.33 -13.62
CA CYS A 379 27.32 24.08 -12.83
C CYS A 379 28.58 24.06 -13.69
N LEU A 380 28.55 23.51 -14.90
CA LEU A 380 29.69 23.49 -15.83
C LEU A 380 30.02 24.91 -16.33
N LEU A 381 29.01 25.72 -16.64
CA LEU A 381 29.23 27.11 -17.08
C LEU A 381 29.79 27.99 -15.95
N TYR A 382 29.25 27.87 -14.75
CA TYR A 382 29.63 28.72 -13.62
C TYR A 382 30.91 28.27 -12.91
N TYR A 383 31.03 26.95 -12.63
CA TYR A 383 32.16 26.37 -11.89
C TYR A 383 33.21 25.71 -12.78
N ARG A 384 33.00 25.67 -14.10
CA ARG A 384 33.94 25.08 -15.07
C ARG A 384 34.41 23.68 -14.65
N GLY A 385 35.72 23.46 -14.41
CA GLY A 385 36.28 22.18 -14.01
C GLY A 385 35.73 21.62 -12.68
N LEU A 386 35.38 22.47 -11.72
CA LEU A 386 34.68 22.04 -10.49
C LEU A 386 33.27 21.57 -10.78
N GLY A 387 32.61 22.09 -11.83
CA GLY A 387 31.31 21.61 -12.29
C GLY A 387 31.31 20.14 -12.73
N LEU A 388 32.46 19.61 -13.23
CA LEU A 388 32.59 18.18 -13.49
C LEU A 388 32.52 17.34 -12.22
N VAL A 389 33.02 17.86 -11.11
CA VAL A 389 32.91 17.18 -9.81
C VAL A 389 31.45 17.15 -9.35
N THR A 390 30.72 18.26 -9.51
CA THR A 390 29.28 18.31 -9.21
C THR A 390 28.53 17.28 -10.05
N LEU A 391 28.76 17.25 -11.36
CA LEU A 391 28.12 16.30 -12.25
C LEU A 391 28.43 14.84 -11.85
N GLY A 392 29.71 14.54 -11.55
CA GLY A 392 30.10 13.24 -11.03
C GLY A 392 29.41 12.88 -9.71
N SER A 393 29.29 13.87 -8.80
CA SER A 393 28.58 13.66 -7.52
C SER A 393 27.07 13.41 -7.73
N LEU A 394 26.43 14.13 -8.66
CA LEU A 394 25.00 13.92 -8.99
C LEU A 394 24.76 12.53 -9.63
N VAL A 395 25.68 12.08 -10.51
CA VAL A 395 25.59 10.73 -11.08
C VAL A 395 25.72 9.66 -9.99
N ILE A 396 26.68 9.79 -9.08
CA ILE A 396 26.86 8.87 -7.94
C ILE A 396 25.64 8.95 -7.01
N ALA A 397 25.06 10.14 -6.80
CA ALA A 397 23.82 10.29 -6.04
C ALA A 397 22.65 9.52 -6.67
N GLY A 398 22.47 9.65 -7.97
CA GLY A 398 21.44 8.90 -8.70
C GLY A 398 21.64 7.38 -8.60
N ILE A 399 22.87 6.91 -8.81
CA ILE A 399 23.23 5.49 -8.70
C ILE A 399 22.97 4.96 -7.28
N THR A 400 23.37 5.70 -6.25
CA THR A 400 23.17 5.29 -4.85
C THR A 400 21.69 5.32 -4.46
N THR A 401 20.96 6.37 -4.88
CA THR A 401 19.52 6.50 -4.62
C THR A 401 18.73 5.38 -5.30
N TYR A 402 19.07 5.05 -6.55
CA TYR A 402 18.43 3.93 -7.25
C TYR A 402 18.63 2.61 -6.50
N ALA A 403 19.86 2.29 -6.13
CA ALA A 403 20.14 1.08 -5.37
C ALA A 403 19.45 1.06 -4.00
N ALA A 404 19.38 2.20 -3.31
CA ALA A 404 18.69 2.32 -2.04
C ALA A 404 17.17 2.08 -2.19
N MET A 405 16.54 2.64 -3.23
CA MET A 405 15.11 2.43 -3.50
C MET A 405 14.79 0.97 -3.80
N VAL A 406 15.62 0.28 -4.60
CA VAL A 406 15.43 -1.14 -4.91
C VAL A 406 15.55 -1.99 -3.64
N LEU A 407 16.61 -1.79 -2.86
CA LEU A 407 16.85 -2.55 -1.63
C LEU A 407 15.78 -2.30 -0.55
N LEU A 408 15.32 -1.06 -0.39
CA LEU A 408 14.23 -0.72 0.52
C LEU A 408 12.89 -1.28 0.03
N GLY A 409 12.68 -1.39 -1.28
CA GLY A 409 11.53 -2.07 -1.86
C GLY A 409 11.42 -3.52 -1.40
N GLU A 410 12.54 -4.24 -1.33
CA GLU A 410 12.58 -5.62 -0.86
C GLU A 410 12.53 -5.73 0.68
N ALA A 411 13.27 -4.87 1.38
CA ALA A 411 13.42 -5.00 2.84
C ALA A 411 12.17 -4.57 3.61
N VAL A 412 11.52 -3.46 3.20
CA VAL A 412 10.39 -2.84 3.92
C VAL A 412 9.13 -2.66 3.06
N GLY A 413 9.12 -3.17 1.83
CA GLY A 413 7.98 -3.05 0.93
C GLY A 413 7.76 -1.61 0.40
N PHE A 414 8.82 -0.80 0.32
CA PHE A 414 8.72 0.54 -0.25
C PHE A 414 8.37 0.46 -1.74
N THR A 415 7.34 1.21 -2.16
CA THR A 415 6.93 1.34 -3.56
C THR A 415 7.15 2.78 -4.03
N LEU A 416 7.78 2.92 -5.21
CA LEU A 416 8.04 4.21 -5.83
C LEU A 416 6.74 4.74 -6.45
N SER A 417 6.24 5.86 -5.95
CA SER A 417 5.08 6.58 -6.47
C SER A 417 5.48 7.73 -7.38
N LEU A 418 4.53 8.29 -8.13
CA LEU A 418 4.75 9.51 -8.92
C LEU A 418 5.24 10.67 -8.05
N ALA A 419 4.65 10.83 -6.88
CA ALA A 419 5.08 11.83 -5.91
C ALA A 419 6.52 11.56 -5.40
N GLY A 420 6.90 10.27 -5.25
CA GLY A 420 8.28 9.88 -4.94
C GLY A 420 9.26 10.26 -6.04
N ILE A 421 8.89 10.10 -7.32
CA ILE A 421 9.70 10.57 -8.45
C ILE A 421 9.87 12.10 -8.40
N ALA A 422 8.79 12.84 -8.14
CA ALA A 422 8.85 14.29 -7.99
C ALA A 422 9.81 14.68 -6.84
N GLY A 423 9.77 13.98 -5.71
CA GLY A 423 10.72 14.15 -4.60
C GLY A 423 12.18 13.93 -5.02
N ALA A 424 12.45 12.89 -5.81
CA ALA A 424 13.79 12.62 -6.34
C ALA A 424 14.28 13.72 -7.30
N ILE A 425 13.39 14.30 -8.12
CA ILE A 425 13.73 15.41 -9.02
C ILE A 425 14.06 16.67 -8.21
N VAL A 426 13.26 17.00 -7.20
CA VAL A 426 13.52 18.13 -6.29
C VAL A 426 14.86 17.97 -5.58
N ALA A 427 15.19 16.75 -5.19
CA ALA A 427 16.47 16.45 -4.53
C ALA A 427 17.70 16.80 -5.39
N ILE A 428 17.63 16.76 -6.73
CA ILE A 428 18.73 17.20 -7.63
C ILE A 428 19.11 18.66 -7.32
N GLY A 429 18.11 19.52 -7.09
CA GLY A 429 18.32 20.92 -6.72
C GLY A 429 18.96 21.05 -5.33
N VAL A 430 18.43 20.35 -4.33
CA VAL A 430 18.92 20.38 -2.94
C VAL A 430 20.37 19.88 -2.86
N THR A 431 20.65 18.74 -3.52
CA THR A 431 22.03 18.17 -3.60
C THR A 431 23.02 19.15 -4.21
N THR A 432 22.59 19.89 -5.25
CA THR A 432 23.44 20.86 -5.93
C THR A 432 23.77 22.04 -5.03
N ASP A 433 22.83 22.51 -4.21
CA ASP A 433 23.03 23.62 -3.27
C ASP A 433 24.17 23.32 -2.27
N SER A 434 24.21 22.10 -1.72
CA SER A 434 25.29 21.66 -0.82
C SER A 434 26.68 21.76 -1.47
N PHE A 435 26.78 21.43 -2.77
CA PHE A 435 28.06 21.56 -3.50
C PHE A 435 28.43 23.02 -3.77
N ILE A 436 27.44 23.86 -4.11
CA ILE A 436 27.62 25.30 -4.31
C ILE A 436 28.16 25.95 -3.04
N VAL A 437 27.56 25.68 -1.89
CA VAL A 437 28.03 26.17 -0.59
C VAL A 437 29.49 25.79 -0.33
N TYR A 438 29.86 24.53 -0.61
CA TYR A 438 31.24 24.08 -0.42
C TYR A 438 32.21 24.81 -1.36
N PHE A 439 31.87 24.95 -2.65
CA PHE A 439 32.76 25.59 -3.63
C PHE A 439 32.90 27.08 -3.38
N GLU A 440 31.83 27.78 -3.02
CA GLU A 440 31.92 29.21 -2.67
C GLU A 440 32.80 29.39 -1.42
N ARG A 441 32.71 28.54 -0.41
CA ARG A 441 33.60 28.60 0.76
C ARG A 441 35.06 28.39 0.38
N ILE A 442 35.37 27.50 -0.58
CA ILE A 442 36.73 27.36 -1.09
C ILE A 442 37.18 28.65 -1.79
N ARG A 443 36.34 29.25 -2.62
CA ARG A 443 36.62 30.50 -3.33
C ARG A 443 36.85 31.67 -2.36
N ASP A 444 36.02 31.79 -1.33
CA ASP A 444 36.18 32.83 -0.28
C ASP A 444 37.53 32.67 0.43
N GLU A 445 37.90 31.48 0.82
CA GLU A 445 39.21 31.20 1.48
C GLU A 445 40.39 31.55 0.57
N ILE A 446 40.27 31.33 -0.74
CA ILE A 446 41.30 31.74 -1.70
C ILE A 446 41.34 33.25 -1.86
N ARG A 447 40.20 33.94 -1.92
CA ARG A 447 40.14 35.41 -1.95
C ARG A 447 40.72 36.04 -0.70
N GLU A 448 40.60 35.40 0.46
CA GLU A 448 41.28 35.80 1.71
C GLU A 448 42.80 35.61 1.67
N GLY A 449 43.35 35.12 0.55
CA GLY A 449 44.80 34.98 0.34
C GLY A 449 45.39 33.67 0.85
N ARG A 450 44.58 32.68 1.16
CA ARG A 450 45.05 31.34 1.55
C ARG A 450 45.49 30.53 0.33
N THR A 451 46.46 29.65 0.55
CA THR A 451 46.89 28.72 -0.51
C THR A 451 45.79 27.72 -0.80
N LEU A 452 45.69 27.23 -2.02
CA LEU A 452 44.65 26.27 -2.45
C LEU A 452 44.52 25.07 -1.50
N ARG A 453 45.64 24.48 -1.05
CA ARG A 453 45.62 23.36 -0.11
C ARG A 453 44.97 23.71 1.24
N THR A 454 45.27 24.91 1.74
CA THR A 454 44.70 25.40 2.99
C THR A 454 43.24 25.75 2.77
N ALA A 455 42.91 26.40 1.66
CA ALA A 455 41.54 26.79 1.31
C ALA A 455 40.58 25.58 1.20
N LEU A 456 41.05 24.46 0.61
CA LEU A 456 40.27 23.23 0.57
C LEU A 456 39.95 22.67 1.96
N GLN A 457 40.88 22.75 2.92
CA GLN A 457 40.66 22.25 4.28
C GLN A 457 39.84 23.19 5.15
N THR A 458 40.15 24.50 5.11
CA THR A 458 39.42 25.51 5.90
C THR A 458 38.03 25.79 5.33
N GLY A 459 37.87 25.81 4.00
CA GLY A 459 36.60 25.92 3.31
C GLY A 459 35.68 24.76 3.68
N TRP A 460 36.18 23.52 3.68
CA TRP A 460 35.39 22.39 4.17
C TRP A 460 35.00 22.51 5.64
N ALA A 461 35.94 22.90 6.50
CA ALA A 461 35.66 23.06 7.93
C ALA A 461 34.53 24.07 8.21
N LYS A 462 34.45 25.16 7.40
CA LYS A 462 33.37 26.15 7.45
C LYS A 462 32.08 25.65 6.77
N ALA A 463 32.19 25.07 5.57
CA ALA A 463 31.04 24.62 4.76
C ALA A 463 30.26 23.49 5.42
N ARG A 464 30.94 22.48 5.99
CA ARG A 464 30.28 21.31 6.59
C ARG A 464 29.23 21.63 7.63
N GLY A 465 29.44 22.70 8.44
CA GLY A 465 28.47 23.14 9.44
C GLY A 465 27.21 23.71 8.81
N THR A 466 27.37 24.53 7.76
CA THR A 466 26.26 25.13 7.02
C THR A 466 25.46 24.05 6.29
N ILE A 467 26.12 23.10 5.61
CA ILE A 467 25.49 21.97 4.90
C ILE A 467 24.68 21.10 5.88
N LEU A 468 25.31 20.68 7.01
CA LEU A 468 24.61 19.89 8.03
C LEU A 468 23.37 20.58 8.60
N MET A 469 23.40 21.91 8.77
CA MET A 469 22.24 22.65 9.25
C MET A 469 21.16 22.74 8.18
N ALA A 470 21.48 23.04 6.93
CA ALA A 470 20.54 23.15 5.82
C ALA A 470 19.86 21.80 5.54
N ASP A 471 20.65 20.75 5.37
CA ASP A 471 20.13 19.39 5.12
C ASP A 471 19.40 18.83 6.34
N GLY A 472 19.83 19.20 7.56
CA GLY A 472 19.15 18.86 8.80
C GLY A 472 17.74 19.45 8.89
N VAL A 473 17.54 20.71 8.47
CA VAL A 473 16.21 21.34 8.39
C VAL A 473 15.36 20.65 7.32
N SER A 474 15.93 20.36 6.14
CA SER A 474 15.24 19.64 5.07
C SER A 474 14.83 18.24 5.50
N LEU A 475 15.71 17.50 6.19
CA LEU A 475 15.42 16.18 6.72
C LEU A 475 14.33 16.23 7.81
N LEU A 476 14.39 17.21 8.72
CA LEU A 476 13.35 17.40 9.73
C LEU A 476 11.99 17.67 9.08
N SER A 477 11.95 18.53 8.07
CA SER A 477 10.74 18.83 7.30
C SER A 477 10.19 17.56 6.61
N ALA A 478 11.07 16.76 6.02
CA ALA A 478 10.69 15.48 5.40
C ALA A 478 10.14 14.48 6.44
N ILE A 479 10.73 14.40 7.64
CA ILE A 479 10.25 13.54 8.73
C ILE A 479 8.86 13.98 9.20
N VAL A 480 8.68 15.28 9.46
CA VAL A 480 7.38 15.83 9.89
C VAL A 480 6.31 15.55 8.83
N LEU A 481 6.64 15.80 7.56
CA LEU A 481 5.74 15.54 6.45
C LEU A 481 5.42 14.03 6.33
N PHE A 482 6.41 13.15 6.50
CA PHE A 482 6.23 11.70 6.46
C PHE A 482 5.29 11.18 7.58
N VAL A 483 5.40 11.74 8.78
CA VAL A 483 4.60 11.32 9.94
C VAL A 483 3.16 11.84 9.86
N LEU A 484 2.97 13.09 9.42
CA LEU A 484 1.67 13.75 9.43
C LEU A 484 0.87 13.55 8.13
N SER A 485 1.52 13.18 7.02
CA SER A 485 0.84 13.04 5.73
C SER A 485 0.33 11.64 5.47
N VAL A 486 -0.58 11.56 4.52
CA VAL A 486 -1.17 10.31 4.03
C VAL A 486 -0.78 10.07 2.58
N ASP A 487 -0.72 8.80 2.23
CA ASP A 487 -0.63 8.25 0.87
C ASP A 487 0.45 8.88 -0.04
N GLN A 488 0.09 9.60 -1.08
CA GLN A 488 1.05 10.11 -2.08
C GLN A 488 2.06 11.09 -1.50
N VAL A 489 1.62 12.00 -0.60
CA VAL A 489 2.50 12.97 0.05
C VAL A 489 3.53 12.27 0.94
N LYS A 490 3.18 11.15 1.55
CA LYS A 490 4.09 10.30 2.33
C LYS A 490 5.20 9.71 1.46
N GLY A 491 4.88 9.30 0.22
CA GLY A 491 5.86 8.84 -0.76
C GLY A 491 6.87 9.93 -1.15
N PHE A 492 6.39 11.17 -1.39
CA PHE A 492 7.23 12.34 -1.63
C PHE A 492 8.18 12.60 -0.46
N ALA A 493 7.63 12.68 0.76
CA ALA A 493 8.39 12.97 1.97
C ALA A 493 9.47 11.92 2.25
N PHE A 494 9.14 10.64 2.06
CA PHE A 494 10.10 9.54 2.21
C PHE A 494 11.26 9.66 1.23
N THR A 495 10.95 9.88 -0.05
CA THR A 495 11.98 10.00 -1.10
C THR A 495 12.85 11.22 -0.87
N LEU A 496 12.25 12.38 -0.51
CA LEU A 496 13.01 13.59 -0.19
C LEU A 496 13.93 13.38 1.02
N GLY A 497 13.43 12.75 2.08
CA GLY A 497 14.25 12.43 3.26
C GLY A 497 15.38 11.45 2.94
N LEU A 498 15.10 10.39 2.18
CA LEU A 498 16.10 9.41 1.74
C LEU A 498 17.20 10.07 0.92
N THR A 499 16.83 10.88 -0.07
CA THR A 499 17.79 11.58 -0.95
C THR A 499 18.62 12.60 -0.18
N THR A 500 18.04 13.31 0.80
CA THR A 500 18.78 14.23 1.68
C THR A 500 19.84 13.50 2.52
N VAL A 501 19.51 12.32 3.07
CA VAL A 501 20.49 11.49 3.79
C VAL A 501 21.61 11.02 2.85
N ILE A 502 21.26 10.58 1.65
CA ILE A 502 22.23 10.14 0.63
C ILE A 502 23.12 11.31 0.22
N ASP A 503 22.56 12.52 0.09
CA ASP A 503 23.34 13.72 -0.24
C ASP A 503 24.39 14.04 0.82
N LEU A 504 24.02 14.03 2.09
CA LEU A 504 24.98 14.16 3.19
C LEU A 504 26.10 13.13 3.09
N ILE A 505 25.76 11.86 2.86
CA ILE A 505 26.74 10.79 2.72
C ILE A 505 27.67 11.08 1.54
N ILE A 506 27.16 11.48 0.40
CA ILE A 506 27.94 11.77 -0.80
C ILE A 506 28.82 13.00 -0.59
N CYS A 507 28.30 14.06 0.01
CA CYS A 507 29.05 15.27 0.29
C CYS A 507 30.28 14.97 1.18
N PHE A 508 30.13 14.14 2.22
CA PHE A 508 31.20 13.80 3.16
C PHE A 508 32.16 12.73 2.65
N PHE A 509 31.64 11.69 1.96
CA PHE A 509 32.44 10.51 1.61
C PHE A 509 32.89 10.47 0.16
N PHE A 510 32.28 11.26 -0.73
CA PHE A 510 32.67 11.34 -2.14
C PHE A 510 33.14 12.74 -2.53
N THR A 511 32.30 13.78 -2.40
CA THR A 511 32.59 15.12 -2.93
C THR A 511 33.77 15.76 -2.26
N HIS A 512 33.82 15.84 -0.93
CA HIS A 512 34.96 16.40 -0.21
C HIS A 512 36.26 15.61 -0.46
N PRO A 513 36.30 14.27 -0.37
CA PRO A 513 37.51 13.51 -0.70
C PRO A 513 37.99 13.69 -2.13
N ILE A 514 37.10 13.69 -3.13
CA ILE A 514 37.50 13.82 -4.53
C ILE A 514 38.04 15.22 -4.83
N VAL A 515 37.43 16.28 -4.32
CA VAL A 515 37.92 17.66 -4.45
C VAL A 515 39.32 17.78 -3.81
N THR A 516 39.53 17.16 -2.65
CA THR A 516 40.81 17.15 -1.98
C THR A 516 41.89 16.39 -2.78
N VAL A 517 41.54 15.27 -3.42
CA VAL A 517 42.44 14.51 -4.30
C VAL A 517 42.74 15.31 -5.57
N LEU A 518 41.73 15.87 -6.22
CA LEU A 518 41.88 16.70 -7.42
C LEU A 518 42.76 17.93 -7.15
N GLY A 519 42.62 18.57 -6.00
CA GLY A 519 43.46 19.70 -5.58
C GLY A 519 44.94 19.36 -5.43
N ARG A 520 45.32 18.07 -5.43
CA ARG A 520 46.73 17.63 -5.45
C ARG A 520 47.27 17.42 -6.87
N THR A 521 46.40 17.38 -7.88
CA THR A 521 46.78 17.19 -9.29
C THR A 521 47.36 18.48 -9.86
N ARG A 522 48.15 18.36 -10.95
CA ARG A 522 48.73 19.54 -11.62
C ARG A 522 47.68 20.47 -12.25
N PHE A 523 46.57 19.95 -12.70
CA PHE A 523 45.51 20.74 -13.38
C PHE A 523 44.76 21.64 -12.40
N TRP A 524 44.15 21.06 -11.35
CA TRP A 524 43.41 21.82 -10.34
C TRP A 524 44.33 22.48 -9.31
N GLY A 525 45.38 21.77 -8.88
CA GLY A 525 46.28 22.27 -7.85
C GLY A 525 47.14 23.47 -8.25
N GLN A 526 47.31 23.73 -9.55
CA GLN A 526 47.97 24.93 -10.07
C GLN A 526 47.00 26.02 -10.55
N GLY A 527 45.69 25.82 -10.45
CA GLY A 527 44.68 26.80 -10.91
C GLY A 527 44.77 27.10 -12.40
N ARG A 528 44.98 26.07 -13.26
CA ARG A 528 45.07 26.25 -14.70
C ARG A 528 43.73 26.74 -15.28
N ARG A 529 43.78 27.44 -16.43
CA ARG A 529 42.58 27.90 -17.16
C ARG A 529 41.62 26.72 -17.37
N GLY A 530 40.31 26.93 -17.03
CA GLY A 530 39.28 25.88 -17.12
C GLY A 530 39.12 25.03 -15.86
N SER A 531 40.00 25.16 -14.83
CA SER A 531 39.89 24.37 -13.58
C SER A 531 38.76 24.83 -12.66
N GLY A 532 38.21 26.05 -12.82
CA GLY A 532 37.26 26.70 -11.91
C GLY A 532 37.91 27.29 -10.66
N LEU A 533 39.22 27.14 -10.50
CA LEU A 533 40.07 27.67 -9.41
C LEU A 533 41.17 28.60 -9.95
N GLU A 534 40.88 29.30 -11.02
CA GLU A 534 41.83 30.19 -11.71
C GLU A 534 42.09 31.44 -10.89
N ALA A 535 43.38 31.81 -10.78
CA ALA A 535 43.79 33.02 -10.05
C ALA A 535 43.16 34.28 -10.61
N GLU A 536 43.08 34.39 -11.95
CA GLU A 536 42.52 35.55 -12.68
C GLU A 536 41.02 35.71 -12.38
N HIS A 537 40.27 34.59 -12.31
CA HIS A 537 38.81 34.62 -12.04
C HIS A 537 38.48 34.91 -10.57
N MET A 538 39.42 34.67 -9.68
CA MET A 538 39.27 34.90 -8.24
C MET A 538 39.87 36.23 -7.79
N GLY A 539 40.48 37.01 -8.67
CA GLY A 539 41.09 38.31 -8.34
C GLY A 539 42.37 38.18 -7.48
N VAL A 540 43.03 37.02 -7.51
CA VAL A 540 44.25 36.76 -6.73
C VAL A 540 45.45 36.50 -7.66
N THR A 541 46.67 36.70 -7.14
CA THR A 541 47.87 36.38 -7.93
C THR A 541 48.22 34.90 -7.88
N GLU A 542 48.79 34.34 -8.97
CA GLU A 542 49.19 32.96 -9.06
C GLU A 542 50.20 32.56 -7.95
N SER A 543 51.05 33.52 -7.52
CA SER A 543 51.99 33.32 -6.41
C SER A 543 51.31 33.13 -5.05
N GLN A 544 50.18 33.81 -4.83
CA GLN A 544 49.32 33.64 -3.62
C GLN A 544 48.63 32.27 -3.63
N LEU A 545 48.06 31.90 -4.76
CA LEU A 545 47.37 30.61 -4.92
C LEU A 545 48.30 29.42 -4.64
N LEU A 546 49.54 29.49 -5.12
CA LEU A 546 50.54 28.41 -5.00
C LEU A 546 51.34 28.47 -3.70
N GLY A 547 51.19 29.53 -2.88
CA GLY A 547 51.94 29.73 -1.65
C GLY A 547 53.43 29.93 -1.88
N ARG A 548 53.84 30.29 -3.09
CA ARG A 548 55.21 30.72 -3.39
C ARG A 548 55.38 32.14 -2.84
N ARG A 549 55.77 32.26 -1.58
CA ARG A 549 56.33 33.52 -1.08
C ARG A 549 57.42 33.93 -2.05
N SER A 550 57.24 35.08 -2.70
CA SER A 550 58.30 35.60 -3.56
C SER A 550 59.53 35.85 -2.65
N ARG A 551 60.51 34.95 -2.74
CA ARG A 551 61.82 35.18 -2.11
C ARG A 551 62.44 36.53 -2.55
N ARG A 552 61.88 37.13 -3.62
CA ARG A 552 62.34 38.45 -4.14
C ARG A 552 61.96 39.62 -3.23
N SER A 553 60.88 39.61 -2.47
CA SER A 553 60.55 40.70 -1.58
C SER A 553 61.37 40.72 -0.29
N ALA A 554 61.72 39.54 0.23
CA ALA A 554 62.58 39.42 1.40
C ALA A 554 64.07 39.80 1.12
N SER A 555 64.58 39.49 -0.07
CA SER A 555 65.93 39.88 -0.47
C SER A 555 66.05 41.38 -0.83
N ARG A 556 64.95 41.98 -1.30
CA ARG A 556 64.90 43.43 -1.59
C ARG A 556 64.80 44.27 -0.30
N ALA A 557 63.98 43.81 0.68
CA ALA A 557 63.91 44.44 2.00
C ALA A 557 65.22 44.32 2.76
N LYS A 558 65.93 43.21 2.62
CA LYS A 558 67.25 43.06 3.26
C LYS A 558 68.34 43.92 2.62
N ARG A 559 68.27 44.15 1.29
CA ARG A 559 69.21 45.07 0.59
C ARG A 559 68.92 46.54 0.87
N THR A 560 67.66 46.93 1.17
CA THR A 560 67.31 48.30 1.50
C THR A 560 67.78 48.64 2.92
N ILE A 561 67.75 47.70 3.84
CA ILE A 561 68.21 47.88 5.21
C ILE A 561 69.77 47.93 5.26
N GLU A 562 70.45 47.11 4.44
CA GLU A 562 71.90 47.14 4.35
C GLU A 562 72.46 48.36 3.59
N SER A 563 71.62 49.11 2.85
CA SER A 563 72.06 50.33 2.17
C SER A 563 71.73 51.61 2.96
N GLU A 564 70.99 51.51 4.11
CA GLU A 564 70.73 52.61 5.03
C GLU A 564 71.68 52.60 6.24
N GLU A 565 72.47 51.51 6.45
CA GLU A 565 73.47 51.39 7.49
C GLU A 565 74.91 51.59 6.98
N ALA A 566 75.12 51.91 5.68
CA ALA A 566 76.38 52.24 5.08
C ALA A 566 76.36 53.72 4.66
#